data_43d821b2190d47dbcf3460fe12ca4918
#
_entry.id   43d821b2190d47dbcf3460fe12ca4918
#
_cell.length_a   1.000
_cell.length_b   1.000
_cell.length_c   1.000
_cell.angle_alpha   90.00
_cell.angle_beta   90.00
_cell.angle_gamma   90.00
#
_symmetry.space_group_name_H-M   'P 1'
#
loop_
_entity.id
_entity.type
_entity.pdbx_description
1 polymer ?
#
loop_
_entity_poly.entity_id
_entity_poly.type
_entity_poly.pdbx_seq_one_letter_code
_entity_poly.pdbx_strand_id
1 'polypeptide(L)'
;MATMFQKIHEKSVEAANNAAITEDAKWGDRFGMCGFAWVTAHPVNKGNTTLGKEERRILESIGFEKDWTGKTYQIWNPSGFSTQNIDVKEAGADAYVSMMNKLGSGIRLTTGSRLD
;
A
#
# COMPACT_ATOMS: atom_id res chain seq x y z
N MET A 1 -10.88 3.76 -19.10
CA MET A 1 -10.34 2.39 -19.23
C MET A 1 -9.27 2.16 -18.15
N ALA A 2 -9.36 1.08 -17.42
CA ALA A 2 -8.37 0.76 -16.39
C ALA A 2 -7.04 0.38 -17.04
N THR A 3 -5.94 0.99 -16.56
CA THR A 3 -4.59 0.64 -17.00
C THR A 3 -4.16 -0.68 -16.37
N MET A 4 -3.05 -1.25 -16.86
CA MET A 4 -2.46 -2.44 -16.26
C MET A 4 -2.10 -2.19 -14.79
N PHE A 5 -1.53 -1.01 -14.48
CA PHE A 5 -1.17 -0.64 -13.11
C PHE A 5 -2.40 -0.55 -12.21
N GLN A 6 -3.50 -0.05 -12.73
CA GLN A 6 -4.74 0.04 -11.98
C GLN A 6 -5.30 -1.33 -11.65
N LYS A 7 -5.24 -2.26 -12.60
CA LYS A 7 -5.66 -3.65 -12.38
C LYS A 7 -4.78 -4.35 -11.35
N ILE A 8 -3.47 -4.15 -11.42
CA ILE A 8 -2.53 -4.71 -10.44
C ILE A 8 -2.82 -4.14 -9.05
N HIS A 9 -3.07 -2.83 -8.97
CA HIS A 9 -3.43 -2.17 -7.72
C HIS A 9 -4.72 -2.76 -7.13
N GLU A 10 -5.75 -2.92 -7.93
CA GLU A 10 -7.05 -3.48 -7.48
C GLU A 10 -6.88 -4.89 -6.92
N LYS A 11 -6.12 -5.74 -7.59
CA LYS A 11 -5.83 -7.09 -7.12
C LYS A 11 -5.00 -7.06 -5.83
N SER A 12 -4.10 -6.10 -5.72
CA SER A 12 -3.27 -5.94 -4.53
C SER A 12 -4.10 -5.46 -3.33
N VAL A 13 -5.07 -4.58 -3.56
CA VAL A 13 -6.01 -4.15 -2.52
C VAL A 13 -6.87 -5.33 -2.08
N GLU A 14 -7.35 -6.15 -3.01
CA GLU A 14 -8.11 -7.35 -2.70
C GLU A 14 -7.29 -8.32 -1.84
N ALA A 15 -6.03 -8.56 -2.21
CA ALA A 15 -5.13 -9.42 -1.42
C ALA A 15 -4.89 -8.83 -0.03
N ALA A 16 -4.73 -7.50 0.06
CA ALA A 16 -4.56 -6.81 1.33
C ALA A 16 -5.79 -6.96 2.22
N ASN A 17 -6.98 -6.79 1.64
CA ASN A 17 -8.23 -6.93 2.38
C ASN A 17 -8.39 -8.37 2.90
N ASN A 18 -8.11 -9.37 2.06
CA ASN A 18 -8.20 -10.77 2.46
C ASN A 18 -7.21 -11.10 3.59
N ALA A 19 -6.00 -10.57 3.51
CA ALA A 19 -4.99 -10.77 4.56
C ALA A 19 -5.43 -10.10 5.87
N ALA A 20 -6.01 -8.91 5.80
CA ALA A 20 -6.51 -8.20 6.97
C ALA A 20 -7.66 -8.96 7.63
N ILE A 21 -8.58 -9.48 6.84
CA ILE A 21 -9.70 -10.29 7.36
C ILE A 21 -9.17 -11.54 8.06
N THR A 22 -8.20 -12.22 7.45
CA THR A 22 -7.60 -13.43 8.01
C THR A 22 -6.91 -13.13 9.33
N GLU A 23 -6.13 -12.05 9.39
CA GLU A 23 -5.42 -11.65 10.61
C GLU A 23 -6.40 -11.24 11.70
N ASP A 24 -7.42 -10.46 11.34
CA ASP A 24 -8.46 -10.03 12.29
C ASP A 24 -9.17 -11.22 12.92
N ALA A 25 -9.44 -12.26 12.14
CA ALA A 25 -10.08 -13.48 12.63
C ALA A 25 -9.23 -14.20 13.70
N LYS A 26 -7.90 -14.10 13.60
CA LYS A 26 -7.00 -14.70 14.61
C LYS A 26 -7.10 -13.99 15.96
N TRP A 27 -7.42 -12.71 15.96
CA TRP A 27 -7.56 -11.93 17.18
C TRP A 27 -8.88 -12.21 17.90
N GLY A 28 -9.96 -12.50 17.15
CA GLY A 28 -11.29 -12.73 17.69
C GLY A 28 -11.76 -11.52 18.50
N ASP A 29 -12.08 -11.73 19.79
CA ASP A 29 -12.53 -10.66 20.68
C ASP A 29 -11.38 -9.94 21.38
N ARG A 30 -10.14 -10.32 21.10
CA ARG A 30 -8.98 -9.69 21.73
C ARG A 30 -8.67 -8.35 21.09
N PHE A 31 -8.21 -7.42 21.92
CA PHE A 31 -7.76 -6.13 21.45
C PHE A 31 -6.24 -6.18 21.19
N GLY A 32 -5.83 -5.68 20.03
CA GLY A 32 -4.42 -5.48 19.74
C GLY A 32 -4.02 -4.04 20.05
N MET A 33 -2.75 -3.74 19.79
CA MET A 33 -2.26 -2.37 19.89
C MET A 33 -2.85 -1.54 18.74
N CYS A 34 -3.25 -0.31 19.04
CA CYS A 34 -3.74 0.63 18.03
C CYS A 34 -2.55 1.21 17.28
N GLY A 35 -2.72 1.42 15.99
CA GLY A 35 -1.65 2.00 15.18
C GLY A 35 -2.03 2.16 13.73
N PHE A 36 -1.03 2.55 12.96
CA PHE A 36 -1.16 2.85 11.53
C PHE A 36 -0.16 2.02 10.74
N ALA A 37 -0.55 1.63 9.52
CA ALA A 37 0.34 0.98 8.58
C ALA A 37 0.14 1.60 7.20
N TRP A 38 1.21 1.70 6.44
CA TRP A 38 1.19 2.30 5.12
C TRP A 38 2.19 1.60 4.21
N VAL A 39 2.04 1.85 2.91
CA VAL A 39 3.00 1.42 1.90
C VAL A 39 3.63 2.68 1.30
N THR A 40 4.94 2.70 1.20
CA THR A 40 5.70 3.79 0.59
C THR A 40 6.21 3.36 -0.77
N ALA A 41 5.95 4.15 -1.79
CA ALA A 41 6.50 3.96 -3.13
C ALA A 41 7.69 4.91 -3.31
N HIS A 42 8.81 4.34 -3.77
CA HIS A 42 10.06 5.07 -3.97
C HIS A 42 10.31 5.23 -5.47
N PRO A 43 9.97 6.39 -6.07
CA PRO A 43 10.24 6.60 -7.49
C PRO A 43 11.73 6.43 -7.80
N VAL A 44 12.04 5.68 -8.84
CA VAL A 44 13.42 5.38 -9.23
C VAL A 44 13.97 6.36 -10.25
N ASN A 45 13.10 7.08 -10.96
CA ASN A 45 13.48 8.05 -11.97
C ASN A 45 13.36 9.46 -11.42
N LYS A 46 14.24 10.35 -11.87
CA LYS A 46 14.22 11.75 -11.42
C LYS A 46 12.92 12.43 -11.87
N GLY A 47 12.38 13.29 -10.99
CA GLY A 47 11.09 13.94 -11.22
C GLY A 47 11.04 14.88 -12.41
N ASN A 48 12.19 15.36 -12.89
CA ASN A 48 12.25 16.25 -14.04
C ASN A 48 12.41 15.52 -15.38
N THR A 49 12.45 14.18 -15.36
CA THR A 49 12.56 13.37 -16.58
C THR A 49 11.17 12.92 -17.02
N THR A 50 11.05 12.55 -18.30
CA THR A 50 9.79 12.02 -18.83
C THR A 50 9.37 10.76 -18.09
N LEU A 51 10.31 9.84 -17.87
CA LEU A 51 10.03 8.59 -17.14
C LEU A 51 9.63 8.86 -15.69
N GLY A 52 10.28 9.81 -15.02
CA GLY A 52 9.96 10.17 -13.64
C GLY A 52 8.58 10.79 -13.50
N LYS A 53 8.19 11.64 -14.44
CA LYS A 53 6.86 12.24 -14.47
C LYS A 53 5.78 11.19 -14.67
N GLU A 54 6.01 10.25 -15.59
CA GLU A 54 5.08 9.16 -15.85
C GLU A 54 4.94 8.24 -14.64
N GLU A 55 6.04 7.91 -13.98
CA GLU A 55 6.06 7.09 -12.77
C GLU A 55 5.18 7.71 -11.68
N ARG A 56 5.35 9.01 -11.45
CA ARG A 56 4.57 9.73 -10.45
C ARG A 56 3.10 9.85 -10.82
N ARG A 57 2.82 10.05 -12.10
CA ARG A 57 1.45 10.08 -12.60
C ARG A 57 0.74 8.75 -12.34
N ILE A 58 1.43 7.63 -12.59
CA ILE A 58 0.89 6.30 -12.34
C ILE A 58 0.59 6.12 -10.86
N LEU A 59 1.52 6.49 -9.97
CA LEU A 59 1.33 6.37 -8.53
C LEU A 59 0.11 7.17 -8.05
N GLU A 60 -0.03 8.40 -8.51
CA GLU A 60 -1.18 9.21 -8.15
C GLU A 60 -2.49 8.63 -8.69
N SER A 61 -2.46 8.06 -9.89
CA SER A 61 -3.66 7.47 -10.51
C SER A 61 -4.19 6.26 -9.77
N ILE A 62 -3.34 5.53 -9.04
CA ILE A 62 -3.75 4.36 -8.26
C ILE A 62 -3.98 4.66 -6.78
N GLY A 63 -3.89 5.93 -6.39
CA GLY A 63 -4.27 6.34 -5.05
C GLY A 63 -3.14 6.69 -4.10
N PHE A 64 -1.89 6.63 -4.55
CA PHE A 64 -0.77 7.09 -3.73
C PHE A 64 -0.75 8.60 -3.67
N GLU A 65 -0.40 9.14 -2.51
CA GLU A 65 -0.27 10.57 -2.31
C GLU A 65 1.18 10.92 -1.98
N LYS A 66 1.63 12.09 -2.44
CA LYS A 66 2.96 12.58 -2.15
C LYS A 66 3.09 12.81 -0.64
N ASP A 67 4.19 12.35 -0.06
CA ASP A 67 4.44 12.57 1.37
C ASP A 67 4.91 14.00 1.63
N TRP A 68 5.12 14.32 2.91
CA TRP A 68 5.51 15.68 3.31
C TRP A 68 6.89 16.09 2.79
N THR A 69 7.77 15.11 2.47
CA THR A 69 9.10 15.42 1.89
C THR A 69 9.03 15.72 0.40
N GLY A 70 7.97 15.27 -0.27
CA GLY A 70 7.81 15.39 -1.71
C GLY A 70 8.66 14.41 -2.51
N LYS A 71 9.41 13.52 -1.85
CA LYS A 71 10.33 12.58 -2.50
C LYS A 71 9.73 11.18 -2.68
N THR A 72 8.80 10.81 -1.84
CA THR A 72 8.14 9.50 -1.89
C THR A 72 6.64 9.67 -1.89
N TYR A 73 5.95 8.58 -2.19
CA TYR A 73 4.49 8.53 -2.23
C TYR A 73 4.01 7.45 -1.27
N GLN A 74 2.85 7.66 -0.67
CA GLN A 74 2.32 6.73 0.34
C GLN A 74 0.86 6.42 0.10
N ILE A 75 0.47 5.19 0.45
CA ILE A 75 -0.93 4.82 0.57
C ILE A 75 -1.12 4.24 1.98
N TRP A 76 -2.07 4.80 2.72
CA TRP A 76 -2.34 4.42 4.10
C TRP A 76 -3.43 3.37 4.14
N ASN A 77 -3.24 2.34 4.98
CA ASN A 77 -4.18 1.24 5.17
C ASN A 77 -4.72 0.73 3.82
N PRO A 78 -3.85 0.16 2.96
CA PRO A 78 -4.26 -0.23 1.60
C PRO A 78 -5.34 -1.30 1.56
N SER A 79 -5.50 -2.08 2.65
CA SER A 79 -6.56 -3.07 2.72
C SER A 79 -7.96 -2.44 2.75
N GLY A 80 -8.07 -1.19 3.24
CA GLY A 80 -9.36 -0.56 3.47
C GLY A 80 -10.16 -1.20 4.59
N PHE A 81 -9.60 -2.17 5.30
CA PHE A 81 -10.29 -2.87 6.38
C PHE A 81 -10.40 -1.97 7.61
N SER A 82 -11.62 -1.83 8.12
CA SER A 82 -11.88 -0.96 9.27
C SER A 82 -11.44 -1.63 10.56
N THR A 83 -10.34 -1.16 11.13
CA THR A 83 -9.78 -1.71 12.37
C THR A 83 -8.86 -0.69 13.03
N GLN A 84 -8.64 -0.83 14.34
CA GLN A 84 -7.63 -0.09 15.06
C GLN A 84 -6.37 -0.93 15.29
N ASN A 85 -6.43 -2.24 15.08
CA ASN A 85 -5.35 -3.18 15.36
C ASN A 85 -4.22 -3.02 14.34
N ILE A 86 -3.03 -2.64 14.83
CA ILE A 86 -1.87 -2.42 13.97
C ILE A 86 -1.43 -3.69 13.24
N ASP A 87 -1.53 -4.86 13.90
CA ASP A 87 -1.12 -6.12 13.27
C ASP A 87 -2.00 -6.45 12.06
N VAL A 88 -3.29 -6.16 12.15
CA VAL A 88 -4.22 -6.35 11.02
C VAL A 88 -3.88 -5.40 9.88
N LYS A 89 -3.57 -4.14 10.19
CA LYS A 89 -3.17 -3.15 9.18
C LYS A 89 -1.84 -3.50 8.53
N GLU A 90 -0.86 -3.99 9.32
CA GLU A 90 0.44 -4.42 8.80
C GLU A 90 0.29 -5.64 7.88
N ALA A 91 -0.55 -6.61 8.26
CA ALA A 91 -0.83 -7.77 7.40
C ALA A 91 -1.37 -7.33 6.05
N GLY A 92 -2.27 -6.36 6.04
CA GLY A 92 -2.80 -5.80 4.80
C GLY A 92 -1.74 -5.12 3.96
N ALA A 93 -0.89 -4.28 4.59
CA ALA A 93 0.18 -3.58 3.88
C ALA A 93 1.18 -4.56 3.27
N ASP A 94 1.58 -5.59 4.03
CA ASP A 94 2.53 -6.60 3.56
C ASP A 94 1.96 -7.39 2.37
N ALA A 95 0.70 -7.77 2.45
CA ALA A 95 0.03 -8.49 1.36
C ALA A 95 -0.08 -7.62 0.11
N TYR A 96 -0.35 -6.33 0.27
CA TYR A 96 -0.38 -5.38 -0.84
C TYR A 96 0.95 -5.35 -1.57
N VAL A 97 2.05 -5.19 -0.84
CA VAL A 97 3.38 -5.13 -1.44
C VAL A 97 3.73 -6.46 -2.13
N SER A 98 3.44 -7.58 -1.46
CA SER A 98 3.70 -8.91 -2.04
C SER A 98 2.97 -9.10 -3.36
N MET A 99 1.70 -8.72 -3.43
CA MET A 99 0.92 -8.88 -4.65
C MET A 99 1.39 -7.94 -5.75
N MET A 100 1.72 -6.69 -5.43
CA MET A 100 2.27 -5.73 -6.38
C MET A 100 3.55 -6.27 -7.02
N ASN A 101 4.43 -6.88 -6.22
CA ASN A 101 5.66 -7.47 -6.70
C ASN A 101 5.39 -8.73 -7.54
N LYS A 102 4.49 -9.58 -7.07
CA LYS A 102 4.12 -10.81 -7.75
C LYS A 102 3.56 -10.56 -9.14
N LEU A 103 2.75 -9.51 -9.28
CA LEU A 103 2.12 -9.17 -10.55
C LEU A 103 3.02 -8.29 -11.43
N GLY A 104 4.24 -8.02 -10.98
CA GLY A 104 5.24 -7.36 -11.80
C GLY A 104 4.99 -5.87 -12.03
N SER A 105 4.54 -5.15 -10.99
CA SER A 105 4.28 -3.71 -11.11
C SER A 105 5.55 -2.91 -11.47
N GLY A 106 6.73 -3.41 -11.06
CA GLY A 106 7.98 -2.70 -11.26
C GLY A 106 8.15 -1.49 -10.34
N ILE A 107 7.20 -1.26 -9.45
CA ILE A 107 7.25 -0.14 -8.50
C ILE A 107 8.02 -0.59 -7.26
N ARG A 108 8.96 0.24 -6.82
CA ARG A 108 9.74 -0.04 -5.60
C ARG A 108 8.90 0.35 -4.39
N LEU A 109 8.57 -0.63 -3.55
CA LEU A 109 7.67 -0.44 -2.42
C LEU A 109 8.31 -0.91 -1.11
N THR A 110 8.02 -0.20 -0.03
CA THR A 110 8.35 -0.63 1.34
C THR A 110 7.13 -0.43 2.22
N THR A 111 7.07 -1.16 3.33
CA THR A 111 6.00 -0.99 4.31
C THR A 111 6.52 -0.19 5.50
N GLY A 112 5.61 0.52 6.16
CA GLY A 112 5.91 1.21 7.40
C GLY A 112 4.72 1.13 8.33
N SER A 113 4.97 1.30 9.62
CA SER A 113 3.93 1.29 10.62
C SER A 113 4.39 2.03 11.86
N ARG A 114 3.43 2.46 12.68
CA ARG A 114 3.74 3.05 13.98
C ARG A 114 2.56 2.85 14.92
N LEU A 115 2.86 2.72 16.19
CA LEU A 115 1.83 2.68 17.23
C LEU A 115 1.22 4.07 17.38
N ASP A 116 -0.07 4.07 17.64
CA ASP A 116 -0.82 5.30 17.91
C ASP A 116 -0.45 5.89 19.27
#